data_b8de7f25e595844c336f89026f2e4c7d
#
_entry.id   b8de7f25e595844c336f89026f2e4c7d
#
_cell.length_a   1.000
_cell.length_b   1.000
_cell.length_c   1.000
_cell.angle_alpha   90.00
_cell.angle_beta   90.00
_cell.angle_gamma   90.00
#
_symmetry.space_group_name_H-M   'P 1'
#
loop_
_entity.id
_entity.type
_entity.pdbx_description
1 polymer ?
#
loop_
_entity_poly.entity_id
_entity_poly.type
_entity_poly.pdbx_seq_one_letter_code
_entity_poly.pdbx_strand_id
1 'polypeptide(L)'
;MVAIAPMTAGGSRGDLPAAHGRPMDVGLETDPDGQERYDGQVVVRALLRRPRDMMLMQQLTDDAWTHGPRLGDWSDWRLRRQDMDALRAAGIAFDILIPDLQPLVLAERERLARSATAQAKMGESWFADFKNLAQINARLDELVAARPDLCSIVTAGSSIEGRPIRGIRISKHAPGTQVPGFVFTATQHAREWAVPMAAMWFADQLVERHGLDTRLTAIVDRSEVFIFPVMNPDGYQHSWTSSRLWRKNRRLNSGGSYGVDLNRNWGAGWGGSGSSGTQSSDTYRGTAAFSEPETAGFRNWATPKSNLAGHIDLHSYSQLVLWPYSYQSALPPDTAAYQRVATAMQNGVKSVNNRTYQAGNSWSLYGATAGCAEDWTYNTVGSMGFCVEVRDTGSYGFVMPASEILPNAKENLAGAMGMMEELLASATITLLQGPGEEIEPGVSSTVRATVTANVGNLLTNGVRLSYRKNNGPVNYALMTQVSGAWQGTLPALACNDRLAWSIEAEATFALTRWPQNLPDAARVTEVPCGVPGDLDSNGIVDGGDVGLLLLQFGACTGCSGDLDGNGTVDAGDLGLMLLLFS
;
A
#
# COMPACT_ATOMS: atom_id res chain seq x y z
N MET A 1 52.62 32.86 -4.92
CA MET A 1 53.43 32.15 -3.91
C MET A 1 53.35 32.95 -2.62
N VAL A 2 52.58 32.52 -1.67
CA VAL A 2 52.64 32.95 -0.27
C VAL A 2 52.48 31.68 0.54
N ALA A 3 53.52 31.29 1.24
CA ALA A 3 53.58 30.13 2.11
C ALA A 3 52.84 30.45 3.41
N ILE A 4 51.92 29.57 3.85
CA ILE A 4 51.30 29.60 5.16
C ILE A 4 51.92 28.47 5.99
N ALA A 5 52.56 28.85 7.09
CA ALA A 5 53.20 27.97 8.07
C ALA A 5 52.13 27.25 8.92
N PRO A 6 52.39 26.05 9.47
CA PRO A 6 51.44 25.33 10.30
C PRO A 6 51.38 25.89 11.71
N MET A 7 50.19 26.24 12.19
CA MET A 7 49.93 26.51 13.61
C MET A 7 49.85 25.20 14.38
N THR A 8 50.73 25.01 15.32
CA THR A 8 50.68 24.00 16.38
C THR A 8 49.69 24.45 17.46
N ALA A 9 48.51 23.80 17.51
CA ALA A 9 47.58 23.94 18.62
C ALA A 9 47.87 22.84 19.66
N GLY A 10 48.58 23.20 20.73
CA GLY A 10 48.67 22.43 21.96
C GLY A 10 47.37 22.63 22.77
N GLY A 11 46.45 21.68 22.69
CA GLY A 11 45.30 21.59 23.58
C GLY A 11 45.37 20.29 24.35
N SER A 12 45.46 20.37 25.68
CA SER A 12 45.44 19.22 26.59
C SER A 12 44.19 18.35 26.34
N ARG A 13 44.41 17.10 25.94
CA ARG A 13 43.38 16.06 25.95
C ARG A 13 43.03 15.79 27.42
N GLY A 14 41.89 16.27 27.86
CA GLY A 14 41.26 15.74 29.05
C GLY A 14 40.88 14.28 28.76
N ASP A 15 41.50 13.36 29.47
CA ASP A 15 41.18 11.95 29.42
C ASP A 15 39.70 11.76 29.78
N LEU A 16 38.90 11.39 28.79
CA LEU A 16 37.58 10.83 29.03
C LEU A 16 37.77 9.49 29.76
N PRO A 17 37.00 9.17 30.81
CA PRO A 17 37.11 7.89 31.47
C PRO A 17 36.94 6.78 30.43
N ALA A 18 37.84 5.80 30.46
CA ALA A 18 37.83 4.65 29.59
C ALA A 18 36.46 3.98 29.67
N ALA A 19 35.70 4.01 28.57
CA ALA A 19 34.43 3.34 28.45
C ALA A 19 34.67 1.83 28.54
N HIS A 20 34.30 1.22 29.66
CA HIS A 20 34.22 -0.21 29.78
C HIS A 20 32.93 -0.68 29.04
N GLY A 21 32.91 -0.50 27.69
CA GLY A 21 31.81 -0.87 26.87
C GLY A 21 32.12 -2.09 26.03
N ARG A 22 31.63 -3.27 26.41
CA ARG A 22 31.30 -4.31 25.46
C ARG A 22 29.90 -4.01 24.92
N PRO A 23 29.63 -4.23 23.62
CA PRO A 23 28.27 -4.19 23.09
C PRO A 23 27.32 -5.03 23.94
N MET A 24 26.06 -4.64 24.06
CA MET A 24 25.08 -5.28 24.95
C MET A 24 24.84 -6.78 24.70
N ASP A 25 25.29 -7.30 23.57
CA ASP A 25 25.08 -8.70 23.14
C ASP A 25 26.08 -9.71 23.74
N VAL A 26 27.02 -9.29 24.59
CA VAL A 26 28.03 -10.21 25.14
C VAL A 26 27.79 -10.41 26.63
N GLY A 27 27.09 -11.54 26.95
CA GLY A 27 26.98 -12.05 28.32
C GLY A 27 25.79 -11.49 29.11
N LEU A 28 24.62 -11.36 28.46
CA LEU A 28 23.39 -11.17 29.20
C LEU A 28 23.12 -12.41 30.08
N GLU A 29 22.83 -12.18 31.35
CA GLU A 29 22.45 -13.26 32.25
C GLU A 29 21.17 -13.91 31.75
N THR A 30 21.12 -15.24 31.80
CA THR A 30 19.88 -15.98 31.53
C THR A 30 19.27 -16.42 32.84
N ASP A 31 17.94 -16.56 32.85
CA ASP A 31 17.22 -17.19 33.95
C ASP A 31 17.40 -18.74 33.92
N PRO A 32 16.90 -19.46 34.91
CA PRO A 32 17.00 -20.94 34.92
C PRO A 32 16.36 -21.63 33.73
N ASP A 33 15.44 -20.98 33.03
CA ASP A 33 14.76 -21.50 31.83
C ASP A 33 15.53 -21.15 30.55
N GLY A 34 16.72 -20.54 30.67
CA GLY A 34 17.60 -20.16 29.54
C GLY A 34 17.18 -18.90 28.81
N GLN A 35 16.27 -18.11 29.39
CA GLN A 35 15.82 -16.88 28.77
C GLN A 35 16.61 -15.66 29.27
N GLU A 36 16.87 -14.72 28.37
CA GLU A 36 17.59 -13.49 28.64
C GLU A 36 16.92 -12.65 29.74
N ARG A 37 17.73 -12.11 30.64
CA ARG A 37 17.32 -11.18 31.71
C ARG A 37 17.60 -9.75 31.30
N TYR A 38 16.70 -8.85 31.71
CA TYR A 38 16.75 -7.42 31.41
C TYR A 38 16.92 -6.57 32.68
N ASP A 39 17.48 -7.14 33.74
CA ASP A 39 17.70 -6.45 35.01
C ASP A 39 18.59 -5.23 34.84
N GLY A 40 18.14 -4.11 35.41
CA GLY A 40 18.87 -2.84 35.32
C GLY A 40 18.91 -2.22 33.90
N GLN A 41 18.09 -2.69 32.99
CA GLN A 41 17.96 -2.09 31.66
C GLN A 41 16.77 -1.14 31.61
N VAL A 42 16.97 -0.02 30.91
CA VAL A 42 16.01 1.08 30.75
C VAL A 42 15.87 1.44 29.28
N VAL A 43 14.75 2.06 28.91
CA VAL A 43 14.61 2.71 27.62
C VAL A 43 14.56 4.22 27.83
N VAL A 44 15.43 4.93 27.12
CA VAL A 44 15.49 6.38 27.18
C VAL A 44 15.21 6.98 25.80
N ARG A 45 14.54 8.12 25.77
CA ARG A 45 14.43 8.99 24.61
C ARG A 45 15.46 10.09 24.74
N ALA A 46 16.45 10.13 23.87
CA ALA A 46 17.58 11.06 23.94
C ALA A 46 17.63 12.00 22.73
N LEU A 47 18.02 13.25 22.96
CA LEU A 47 18.23 14.25 21.93
C LEU A 47 19.73 14.39 21.63
N LEU A 48 20.20 13.77 20.54
CA LEU A 48 21.59 13.76 20.13
C LEU A 48 21.85 14.93 19.17
N ARG A 49 22.48 15.99 19.65
CA ARG A 49 22.65 17.23 18.86
C ARG A 49 24.00 17.32 18.12
N ARG A 50 25.00 16.57 18.53
CA ARG A 50 26.36 16.68 18.02
C ARG A 50 26.89 15.31 17.61
N PRO A 51 27.80 15.20 16.64
CA PRO A 51 28.38 13.90 16.26
C PRO A 51 28.97 13.14 17.45
N ARG A 52 29.60 13.83 18.42
CA ARG A 52 30.12 13.20 19.63
C ARG A 52 29.04 12.60 20.53
N ASP A 53 27.81 13.15 20.52
CA ASP A 53 26.68 12.61 21.29
C ASP A 53 26.26 11.28 20.70
N MET A 54 26.19 11.18 19.36
CA MET A 54 25.91 9.94 18.64
C MET A 54 27.03 8.91 18.88
N MET A 55 28.28 9.32 18.81
CA MET A 55 29.42 8.42 19.09
C MET A 55 29.37 7.87 20.51
N LEU A 56 29.07 8.71 21.51
CA LEU A 56 28.93 8.27 22.90
C LEU A 56 27.76 7.25 23.00
N MET A 57 26.62 7.56 22.43
CA MET A 57 25.46 6.65 22.46
C MET A 57 25.82 5.29 21.84
N GLN A 58 26.47 5.26 20.69
CA GLN A 58 26.91 4.03 20.01
C GLN A 58 28.02 3.27 20.75
N GLN A 59 28.75 3.91 21.65
CA GLN A 59 29.70 3.25 22.56
C GLN A 59 28.97 2.58 23.75
N LEU A 60 27.86 3.16 24.20
CA LEU A 60 27.05 2.65 25.30
C LEU A 60 26.13 1.49 24.87
N THR A 61 25.54 1.62 23.67
CA THR A 61 24.65 0.62 23.12
C THR A 61 24.57 0.72 21.59
N ASP A 62 24.33 -0.37 20.92
CA ASP A 62 23.92 -0.44 19.51
C ASP A 62 22.40 -0.71 19.35
N ASP A 63 21.67 -0.90 20.46
CA ASP A 63 20.23 -1.16 20.46
C ASP A 63 19.42 0.16 20.42
N ALA A 64 19.33 0.73 19.23
CA ALA A 64 18.41 1.81 18.95
C ALA A 64 17.00 1.24 18.72
N TRP A 65 16.01 1.76 19.43
CA TRP A 65 14.60 1.43 19.24
C TRP A 65 13.94 2.32 18.18
N THR A 66 14.50 3.51 17.94
CA THR A 66 14.19 4.33 16.77
C THR A 66 15.05 3.89 15.60
N HIS A 67 14.44 3.54 14.48
CA HIS A 67 15.17 3.25 13.25
C HIS A 67 15.80 4.54 12.68
N GLY A 68 17.08 4.49 12.28
CA GLY A 68 17.77 5.61 11.66
C GLY A 68 17.87 6.88 12.53
N PRO A 69 18.37 6.79 13.79
CA PRO A 69 18.49 7.97 14.66
C PRO A 69 19.34 9.06 14.02
N ARG A 70 18.90 10.32 14.13
CA ARG A 70 19.54 11.48 13.49
C ARG A 70 19.95 12.54 14.52
N LEU A 71 20.97 13.30 14.15
CA LEU A 71 21.37 14.47 14.95
C LEU A 71 20.26 15.53 14.89
N GLY A 72 19.91 16.06 16.06
CA GLY A 72 18.87 17.07 16.21
C GLY A 72 17.47 16.51 16.46
N ASP A 73 17.25 15.23 16.25
CA ASP A 73 15.98 14.55 16.51
C ASP A 73 16.03 13.72 17.80
N TRP A 74 14.87 13.50 18.40
CA TRP A 74 14.71 12.59 19.52
C TRP A 74 14.74 11.13 19.03
N SER A 75 15.46 10.26 19.77
CA SER A 75 15.56 8.83 19.44
C SER A 75 15.56 7.97 20.70
N ASP A 76 14.96 6.79 20.58
CA ASP A 76 14.76 5.85 21.68
C ASP A 76 15.87 4.81 21.67
N TRP A 77 16.42 4.52 22.87
CA TRP A 77 17.57 3.66 23.05
C TRP A 77 17.42 2.78 24.29
N ARG A 78 17.72 1.50 24.18
CA ARG A 78 17.86 0.61 25.33
C ARG A 78 19.27 0.72 25.91
N LEU A 79 19.37 1.01 27.19
CA LEU A 79 20.62 1.23 27.92
C LEU A 79 20.62 0.46 29.23
N ARG A 80 21.80 0.23 29.80
CA ARG A 80 21.92 -0.10 31.21
C ARG A 80 21.67 1.16 32.04
N ARG A 81 20.97 1.02 33.16
CA ARG A 81 20.66 2.16 34.06
C ARG A 81 21.90 2.97 34.44
N GLN A 82 23.02 2.31 34.70
CA GLN A 82 24.30 2.97 35.04
C GLN A 82 24.85 3.85 33.90
N ASP A 83 24.54 3.56 32.65
CA ASP A 83 25.06 4.30 31.50
C ASP A 83 24.38 5.68 31.35
N MET A 84 23.24 5.91 32.04
CA MET A 84 22.59 7.22 32.08
C MET A 84 23.49 8.32 32.70
N ASP A 85 24.41 7.96 33.58
CA ASP A 85 25.32 8.94 34.17
C ASP A 85 26.30 9.49 33.12
N ALA A 86 26.71 8.70 32.14
CA ALA A 86 27.48 9.16 31.00
C ALA A 86 26.72 10.17 30.13
N LEU A 87 25.41 9.96 29.92
CA LEU A 87 24.55 10.92 29.20
C LEU A 87 24.43 12.24 29.94
N ARG A 88 24.26 12.20 31.29
CA ARG A 88 24.20 13.40 32.14
C ARG A 88 25.51 14.17 32.09
N ALA A 89 26.64 13.47 32.22
CA ALA A 89 27.97 14.07 32.17
C ALA A 89 28.29 14.72 30.82
N ALA A 90 27.78 14.14 29.72
CA ALA A 90 27.89 14.68 28.37
C ALA A 90 26.95 15.87 28.08
N GLY A 91 26.00 16.13 28.98
CA GLY A 91 24.96 17.15 28.80
C GLY A 91 23.94 16.80 27.71
N ILE A 92 23.70 15.50 27.48
CA ILE A 92 22.67 14.99 26.55
C ILE A 92 21.33 15.05 27.28
N ALA A 93 20.35 15.73 26.68
CA ALA A 93 18.97 15.74 27.19
C ALA A 93 18.31 14.39 26.89
N PHE A 94 17.67 13.79 27.90
CA PHE A 94 16.90 12.56 27.74
C PHE A 94 15.74 12.45 28.73
N ASP A 95 14.71 11.71 28.31
CA ASP A 95 13.59 11.27 29.13
C ASP A 95 13.66 9.74 29.28
N ILE A 96 13.21 9.23 30.45
CA ILE A 96 13.14 7.79 30.68
C ILE A 96 11.73 7.34 30.26
N LEU A 97 11.63 6.55 29.18
CA LEU A 97 10.37 6.00 28.69
C LEU A 97 9.97 4.74 29.48
N ILE A 98 10.90 3.81 29.66
CA ILE A 98 10.71 2.58 30.42
C ILE A 98 11.79 2.53 31.50
N PRO A 99 11.42 2.71 32.77
CA PRO A 99 12.39 2.78 33.85
C PRO A 99 12.97 1.41 34.24
N ASP A 100 12.30 0.32 33.91
CA ASP A 100 12.76 -1.05 34.18
C ASP A 100 12.08 -2.02 33.20
N LEU A 101 12.87 -2.71 32.38
CA LEU A 101 12.37 -3.66 31.37
C LEU A 101 12.02 -5.02 31.96
N GLN A 102 12.77 -5.48 32.98
CA GLN A 102 12.62 -6.84 33.52
C GLN A 102 11.22 -7.14 34.03
N PRO A 103 10.57 -6.27 34.86
CA PRO A 103 9.20 -6.52 35.33
C PRO A 103 8.18 -6.61 34.20
N LEU A 104 8.33 -5.82 33.13
CA LEU A 104 7.41 -5.85 31.98
C LEU A 104 7.50 -7.17 31.23
N VAL A 105 8.74 -7.64 30.96
CA VAL A 105 8.97 -8.92 30.27
C VAL A 105 8.48 -10.10 31.12
N LEU A 106 8.70 -10.08 32.43
CA LEU A 106 8.19 -11.11 33.33
C LEU A 106 6.65 -11.13 33.37
N ALA A 107 6.01 -9.97 33.50
CA ALA A 107 4.56 -9.89 33.50
C ALA A 107 3.94 -10.38 32.17
N GLU A 108 4.60 -10.07 31.03
CA GLU A 108 4.20 -10.59 29.72
C GLU A 108 4.30 -12.13 29.66
N ARG A 109 5.43 -12.72 30.12
CA ARG A 109 5.63 -14.18 30.18
C ARG A 109 4.58 -14.88 31.03
N GLU A 110 4.35 -14.38 32.24
CA GLU A 110 3.35 -14.93 33.15
C GLU A 110 1.92 -14.87 32.57
N ARG A 111 1.58 -13.75 31.91
CA ARG A 111 0.30 -13.62 31.23
C ARG A 111 0.17 -14.65 30.09
N LEU A 112 1.19 -14.79 29.24
CA LEU A 112 1.22 -15.76 28.14
C LEU A 112 1.12 -17.20 28.65
N ALA A 113 1.82 -17.55 29.72
CA ALA A 113 1.73 -18.89 30.33
C ALA A 113 0.31 -19.19 30.82
N ARG A 114 -0.39 -18.22 31.42
CA ARG A 114 -1.79 -18.37 31.83
C ARG A 114 -2.74 -18.49 30.62
N SER A 115 -2.49 -17.74 29.54
CA SER A 115 -3.34 -17.77 28.35
C SER A 115 -3.13 -19.03 27.49
N ALA A 116 -1.97 -19.67 27.57
CA ALA A 116 -1.67 -20.90 26.84
C ALA A 116 -2.57 -22.10 27.24
N THR A 117 -3.12 -22.07 28.47
CA THR A 117 -4.06 -23.08 28.97
C THR A 117 -5.52 -22.80 28.58
N ALA A 118 -5.82 -21.60 28.11
CA ALA A 118 -7.16 -21.25 27.64
C ALA A 118 -7.33 -21.73 26.20
N GLN A 119 -8.41 -22.50 25.96
CA GLN A 119 -8.73 -23.01 24.63
C GLN A 119 -8.87 -21.84 23.65
N ALA A 120 -8.12 -21.87 22.55
CA ALA A 120 -8.15 -20.83 21.53
C ALA A 120 -9.58 -20.69 20.97
N LYS A 121 -10.18 -19.54 21.19
CA LYS A 121 -11.51 -19.21 20.64
C LYS A 121 -11.30 -18.56 19.26
N MET A 122 -12.30 -18.65 18.40
CA MET A 122 -12.29 -18.00 17.08
C MET A 122 -12.63 -16.49 17.22
N GLY A 123 -12.34 -15.72 16.16
CA GLY A 123 -12.65 -14.29 16.11
C GLY A 123 -11.79 -13.45 17.05
N GLU A 124 -12.31 -12.33 17.53
CA GLU A 124 -11.58 -11.37 18.37
C GLU A 124 -10.88 -11.99 19.59
N SER A 125 -11.43 -13.07 20.14
CA SER A 125 -10.85 -13.76 21.29
C SER A 125 -9.51 -14.46 20.98
N TRP A 126 -9.22 -14.77 19.71
CA TRP A 126 -7.91 -15.26 19.32
C TRP A 126 -6.84 -14.18 19.51
N PHE A 127 -7.20 -12.92 19.33
CA PHE A 127 -6.32 -11.75 19.47
C PHE A 127 -6.26 -11.19 20.92
N ALA A 128 -6.79 -11.91 21.89
CA ALA A 128 -6.73 -11.48 23.29
C ALA A 128 -5.30 -11.45 23.86
N ASP A 129 -4.36 -12.16 23.21
CA ASP A 129 -2.94 -12.16 23.55
C ASP A 129 -2.08 -12.48 22.32
N PHE A 130 -0.76 -12.23 22.43
CA PHE A 130 0.21 -12.55 21.38
C PHE A 130 0.24 -14.06 21.09
N LYS A 131 0.65 -14.40 19.87
CA LYS A 131 0.71 -15.80 19.38
C LYS A 131 2.11 -16.13 18.90
N ASN A 132 2.62 -17.28 19.32
CA ASN A 132 3.89 -17.82 18.84
C ASN A 132 3.77 -18.34 17.39
N LEU A 133 4.92 -18.69 16.79
CA LEU A 133 4.97 -19.12 15.40
C LEU A 133 4.07 -20.33 15.10
N ALA A 134 4.01 -21.31 16.01
CA ALA A 134 3.16 -22.48 15.82
C ALA A 134 1.67 -22.14 15.81
N GLN A 135 1.23 -21.24 16.70
CA GLN A 135 -0.15 -20.77 16.77
C GLN A 135 -0.54 -19.94 15.53
N ILE A 136 0.36 -19.08 15.04
CA ILE A 136 0.16 -18.33 13.79
C ILE A 136 0.01 -19.29 12.62
N ASN A 137 0.91 -20.26 12.47
CA ASN A 137 0.84 -21.24 11.40
C ASN A 137 -0.43 -22.10 11.46
N ALA A 138 -0.85 -22.53 12.66
CA ALA A 138 -2.10 -23.25 12.84
C ALA A 138 -3.32 -22.42 12.41
N ARG A 139 -3.34 -21.11 12.74
CA ARG A 139 -4.43 -20.23 12.32
C ARG A 139 -4.50 -20.05 10.81
N LEU A 140 -3.37 -19.97 10.11
CA LEU A 140 -3.35 -19.98 8.64
C LEU A 140 -4.00 -21.24 8.07
N ASP A 141 -3.69 -22.41 8.66
CA ASP A 141 -4.28 -23.68 8.24
C ASP A 141 -5.80 -23.72 8.52
N GLU A 142 -6.25 -23.21 9.65
CA GLU A 142 -7.68 -23.08 10.00
C GLU A 142 -8.44 -22.21 9.00
N LEU A 143 -7.89 -21.05 8.61
CA LEU A 143 -8.52 -20.15 7.63
C LEU A 143 -8.67 -20.82 6.26
N VAL A 144 -7.62 -21.52 5.80
CA VAL A 144 -7.67 -22.26 4.54
C VAL A 144 -8.68 -23.41 4.62
N ALA A 145 -8.73 -24.14 5.73
CA ALA A 145 -9.69 -25.22 5.92
C ALA A 145 -11.15 -24.71 5.96
N ALA A 146 -11.39 -23.52 6.54
CA ALA A 146 -12.70 -22.91 6.61
C ALA A 146 -13.19 -22.37 5.25
N ARG A 147 -12.29 -21.84 4.41
CA ARG A 147 -12.62 -21.23 3.12
C ARG A 147 -11.63 -21.66 2.02
N PRO A 148 -11.61 -22.96 1.65
CA PRO A 148 -10.74 -23.50 0.59
C PRO A 148 -11.10 -22.95 -0.81
N ASP A 149 -12.31 -22.41 -0.97
CA ASP A 149 -12.77 -21.70 -2.16
C ASP A 149 -12.10 -20.33 -2.35
N LEU A 150 -11.63 -19.72 -1.26
CA LEU A 150 -11.10 -18.37 -1.22
C LEU A 150 -9.61 -18.32 -0.90
N CYS A 151 -9.11 -19.30 -0.15
CA CYS A 151 -7.79 -19.26 0.47
C CYS A 151 -6.90 -20.43 0.08
N SER A 152 -5.60 -20.17 0.03
CA SER A 152 -4.57 -21.21 -0.08
C SER A 152 -3.29 -20.80 0.66
N ILE A 153 -2.55 -21.79 1.17
CA ILE A 153 -1.21 -21.54 1.73
C ILE A 153 -0.24 -21.19 0.59
N VAL A 154 0.59 -20.20 0.84
CA VAL A 154 1.74 -19.85 0.00
C VAL A 154 3.01 -19.88 0.85
N THR A 155 4.16 -20.06 0.18
CA THR A 155 5.47 -20.10 0.85
C THR A 155 6.45 -19.23 0.07
N ALA A 156 7.12 -18.31 0.76
CA ALA A 156 8.15 -17.45 0.18
C ALA A 156 9.58 -17.99 0.38
N GLY A 157 9.74 -19.30 0.50
CA GLY A 157 11.02 -19.96 0.75
C GLY A 157 11.15 -20.43 2.20
N SER A 158 12.41 -20.60 2.65
CA SER A 158 12.73 -21.05 4.01
C SER A 158 13.77 -20.14 4.65
N SER A 159 13.75 -20.07 5.98
CA SER A 159 14.73 -19.35 6.78
C SER A 159 16.08 -20.06 6.84
N ILE A 160 17.07 -19.44 7.49
CA ILE A 160 18.41 -19.97 7.63
C ILE A 160 18.44 -21.31 8.43
N GLU A 161 17.52 -21.52 9.38
CA GLU A 161 17.37 -22.76 10.14
C GLU A 161 16.37 -23.73 9.46
N GLY A 162 15.91 -23.44 8.24
CA GLY A 162 15.06 -24.31 7.43
C GLY A 162 13.55 -24.23 7.70
N ARG A 163 13.07 -23.26 8.49
CA ARG A 163 11.63 -23.05 8.72
C ARG A 163 10.98 -22.41 7.51
N PRO A 164 9.83 -22.93 7.03
CA PRO A 164 9.14 -22.32 5.90
C PRO A 164 8.62 -20.91 6.27
N ILE A 165 8.79 -19.96 5.35
CA ILE A 165 8.17 -18.63 5.43
C ILE A 165 6.77 -18.75 4.86
N ARG A 166 5.81 -19.01 5.74
CA ARG A 166 4.43 -19.29 5.36
C ARG A 166 3.59 -18.03 5.27
N GLY A 167 2.68 -18.02 4.32
CA GLY A 167 1.66 -17.00 4.14
C GLY A 167 0.36 -17.59 3.63
N ILE A 168 -0.62 -16.73 3.48
CA ILE A 168 -1.93 -17.04 2.90
C ILE A 168 -2.18 -16.18 1.68
N ARG A 169 -2.70 -16.78 0.60
CA ARG A 169 -3.31 -16.10 -0.53
C ARG A 169 -4.81 -16.09 -0.32
N ILE A 170 -5.44 -14.92 -0.49
CA ILE A 170 -6.88 -14.71 -0.37
C ILE A 170 -7.36 -14.05 -1.65
N SER A 171 -8.23 -14.68 -2.40
CA SER A 171 -8.80 -14.17 -3.64
C SER A 171 -9.96 -15.06 -4.12
N LYS A 172 -10.97 -14.45 -4.72
CA LYS A 172 -12.01 -15.16 -5.46
C LYS A 172 -11.51 -15.75 -6.79
N HIS A 173 -10.40 -15.21 -7.31
CA HIS A 173 -9.86 -15.59 -8.61
C HIS A 173 -8.93 -16.81 -8.48
N ALA A 174 -8.88 -17.62 -9.54
CA ALA A 174 -7.91 -18.71 -9.63
C ALA A 174 -6.47 -18.17 -9.60
N PRO A 175 -5.50 -18.93 -9.04
CA PRO A 175 -4.09 -18.54 -9.12
C PRO A 175 -3.64 -18.30 -10.55
N GLY A 176 -2.89 -17.22 -10.78
CA GLY A 176 -2.41 -16.82 -12.12
C GLY A 176 -3.37 -15.93 -12.90
N THR A 177 -4.58 -15.63 -12.38
CA THR A 177 -5.43 -14.59 -12.97
C THR A 177 -4.76 -13.23 -12.80
N GLN A 178 -4.73 -12.44 -13.89
CA GLN A 178 -4.09 -11.11 -13.89
C GLN A 178 -5.04 -10.06 -13.25
N VAL A 179 -5.22 -10.16 -11.94
CA VAL A 179 -5.88 -9.14 -11.11
C VAL A 179 -4.84 -8.44 -10.25
N PRO A 180 -5.09 -7.20 -9.78
CA PRO A 180 -4.17 -6.52 -8.89
C PRO A 180 -3.81 -7.35 -7.66
N GLY A 181 -2.52 -7.49 -7.38
CA GLY A 181 -1.99 -8.21 -6.23
C GLY A 181 -1.57 -7.25 -5.12
N PHE A 182 -1.92 -7.57 -3.88
CA PHE A 182 -1.47 -6.85 -2.69
C PHE A 182 -0.69 -7.78 -1.78
N VAL A 183 0.44 -7.30 -1.27
CA VAL A 183 1.30 -8.07 -0.37
C VAL A 183 1.43 -7.37 0.98
N PHE A 184 1.31 -8.15 2.04
CA PHE A 184 1.56 -7.70 3.40
C PHE A 184 2.62 -8.59 4.01
N THR A 185 3.77 -8.01 4.36
CA THR A 185 4.82 -8.66 5.10
C THR A 185 4.88 -8.12 6.52
N ALA A 186 5.28 -8.94 7.47
CA ALA A 186 5.46 -8.53 8.85
C ALA A 186 6.60 -9.33 9.50
N THR A 187 7.09 -8.84 10.62
CA THR A 187 8.06 -9.55 11.46
C THR A 187 9.38 -9.85 10.75
N GLN A 188 9.91 -8.90 9.97
CA GLN A 188 11.34 -8.93 9.61
C GLN A 188 12.20 -8.80 10.86
N HIS A 189 11.75 -7.99 11.84
CA HIS A 189 12.37 -7.87 13.15
C HIS A 189 11.59 -8.67 14.19
N ALA A 190 12.27 -9.60 14.83
CA ALA A 190 11.65 -10.64 15.65
C ALA A 190 10.97 -10.13 16.93
N ARG A 191 11.43 -9.01 17.49
CA ARG A 191 10.88 -8.39 18.73
C ARG A 191 9.57 -7.64 18.53
N GLU A 192 9.16 -7.42 17.30
CA GLU A 192 7.99 -6.62 16.92
C GLU A 192 6.70 -7.45 16.94
N TRP A 193 6.31 -7.95 18.10
CA TRP A 193 5.19 -8.89 18.23
C TRP A 193 3.82 -8.31 17.86
N ALA A 194 3.70 -6.97 17.82
CA ALA A 194 2.47 -6.29 17.41
C ALA A 194 2.11 -6.55 15.94
N VAL A 195 3.11 -6.67 15.05
CA VAL A 195 2.89 -6.69 13.61
C VAL A 195 2.39 -8.03 13.06
N PRO A 196 2.84 -9.21 13.51
CA PRO A 196 2.22 -10.46 13.09
C PRO A 196 0.76 -10.57 13.54
N MET A 197 0.40 -9.96 14.67
CA MET A 197 -0.99 -9.91 15.12
C MET A 197 -1.86 -9.03 14.21
N ALA A 198 -1.34 -7.88 13.75
CA ALA A 198 -2.02 -7.04 12.77
C ALA A 198 -2.18 -7.78 11.43
N ALA A 199 -1.13 -8.41 10.92
CA ALA A 199 -1.17 -9.19 9.68
C ALA A 199 -2.18 -10.36 9.75
N MET A 200 -2.23 -11.07 10.88
CA MET A 200 -3.22 -12.14 11.10
C MET A 200 -4.65 -11.62 11.19
N TRP A 201 -4.85 -10.44 11.79
CA TRP A 201 -6.16 -9.78 11.79
C TRP A 201 -6.61 -9.44 10.37
N PHE A 202 -5.69 -8.99 9.49
CA PHE A 202 -6.03 -8.74 8.09
C PHE A 202 -6.50 -10.04 7.41
N ALA A 203 -5.78 -11.15 7.62
CA ALA A 203 -6.16 -12.44 7.06
C ALA A 203 -7.55 -12.89 7.57
N ASP A 204 -7.77 -12.84 8.88
CA ASP A 204 -9.05 -13.20 9.50
C ASP A 204 -10.21 -12.39 8.90
N GLN A 205 -10.09 -11.05 8.86
CA GLN A 205 -11.16 -10.19 8.40
C GLN A 205 -11.46 -10.34 6.92
N LEU A 206 -10.44 -10.45 6.06
CA LEU A 206 -10.62 -10.68 4.62
C LEU A 206 -11.35 -12.01 4.36
N VAL A 207 -11.07 -13.04 5.15
CA VAL A 207 -11.68 -14.37 4.99
C VAL A 207 -13.06 -14.45 5.63
N GLU A 208 -13.18 -14.07 6.91
CA GLU A 208 -14.41 -14.23 7.70
C GLU A 208 -15.50 -13.22 7.29
N ARG A 209 -15.12 -12.03 6.82
CA ARG A 209 -16.06 -10.97 6.46
C ARG A 209 -16.40 -10.91 4.97
N HIS A 210 -15.76 -11.73 4.13
CA HIS A 210 -16.11 -11.84 2.71
C HIS A 210 -17.58 -12.29 2.55
N GLY A 211 -18.35 -11.53 1.78
CA GLY A 211 -19.79 -11.70 1.63
C GLY A 211 -20.64 -11.05 2.73
N LEU A 212 -20.02 -10.53 3.82
CA LEU A 212 -20.70 -9.85 4.92
C LEU A 212 -20.37 -8.35 5.00
N ASP A 213 -19.16 -7.98 4.66
CA ASP A 213 -18.70 -6.59 4.59
C ASP A 213 -18.48 -6.22 3.14
N THR A 214 -19.16 -5.18 2.66
CA THR A 214 -19.15 -4.81 1.24
C THR A 214 -17.78 -4.33 0.76
N ARG A 215 -17.00 -3.63 1.61
CA ARG A 215 -15.68 -3.11 1.26
C ARG A 215 -14.66 -4.25 1.17
N LEU A 216 -14.60 -5.11 2.19
CA LEU A 216 -13.71 -6.27 2.21
C LEU A 216 -14.06 -7.25 1.08
N THR A 217 -15.35 -7.47 0.82
CA THR A 217 -15.80 -8.30 -0.30
C THR A 217 -15.33 -7.72 -1.64
N ALA A 218 -15.50 -6.41 -1.86
CA ALA A 218 -15.08 -5.77 -3.09
C ALA A 218 -13.55 -5.84 -3.32
N ILE A 219 -12.75 -5.75 -2.25
CA ILE A 219 -11.30 -5.93 -2.34
C ILE A 219 -10.96 -7.36 -2.78
N VAL A 220 -11.48 -8.37 -2.10
CA VAL A 220 -11.20 -9.78 -2.39
C VAL A 220 -11.72 -10.22 -3.76
N ASP A 221 -12.89 -9.68 -4.17
CA ASP A 221 -13.50 -9.98 -5.48
C ASP A 221 -12.77 -9.33 -6.67
N ARG A 222 -11.94 -8.31 -6.44
CA ARG A 222 -11.25 -7.55 -7.48
C ARG A 222 -9.74 -7.72 -7.49
N SER A 223 -9.18 -8.46 -6.51
CA SER A 223 -7.74 -8.58 -6.33
C SER A 223 -7.32 -9.96 -5.81
N GLU A 224 -6.03 -10.15 -5.66
CA GLU A 224 -5.47 -11.20 -4.82
C GLU A 224 -4.61 -10.58 -3.72
N VAL A 225 -4.80 -11.05 -2.50
CA VAL A 225 -4.12 -10.56 -1.31
C VAL A 225 -3.22 -11.65 -0.77
N PHE A 226 -1.95 -11.33 -0.57
CA PHE A 226 -0.95 -12.22 0.02
C PHE A 226 -0.51 -11.67 1.37
N ILE A 227 -0.53 -12.47 2.41
CA ILE A 227 -0.14 -12.07 3.77
C ILE A 227 0.89 -13.04 4.30
N PHE A 228 2.09 -12.54 4.62
CA PHE A 228 3.19 -13.25 5.26
C PHE A 228 3.39 -12.69 6.67
N PRO A 229 2.75 -13.26 7.70
CA PRO A 229 2.77 -12.67 9.04
C PRO A 229 4.13 -12.76 9.73
N VAL A 230 4.99 -13.71 9.32
CA VAL A 230 6.31 -13.89 9.92
C VAL A 230 7.36 -14.12 8.84
N MET A 231 8.07 -13.06 8.44
CA MET A 231 9.16 -13.11 7.47
C MET A 231 10.46 -13.69 8.06
N ASN A 232 10.63 -13.58 9.37
CA ASN A 232 11.80 -14.04 10.14
C ASN A 232 11.38 -15.12 11.15
N PRO A 233 11.05 -16.33 10.71
CA PRO A 233 10.52 -17.36 11.62
C PRO A 233 11.55 -17.83 12.65
N ASP A 234 12.85 -17.83 12.34
CA ASP A 234 13.89 -18.23 13.28
C ASP A 234 14.10 -17.18 14.38
N GLY A 235 14.24 -15.92 14.01
CA GLY A 235 14.32 -14.81 14.96
C GLY A 235 13.06 -14.72 15.82
N TYR A 236 11.89 -14.88 15.22
CA TYR A 236 10.62 -14.86 15.95
C TYR A 236 10.53 -16.00 16.96
N GLN A 237 10.86 -17.21 16.56
CA GLN A 237 10.95 -18.35 17.50
C GLN A 237 11.94 -18.06 18.62
N HIS A 238 13.11 -17.51 18.30
CA HIS A 238 14.13 -17.15 19.30
C HIS A 238 13.65 -16.07 20.27
N SER A 239 12.85 -15.10 19.80
CA SER A 239 12.27 -14.07 20.69
C SER A 239 11.27 -14.66 21.70
N TRP A 240 10.66 -15.80 21.41
CA TRP A 240 9.75 -16.50 22.32
C TRP A 240 10.47 -17.43 23.30
N THR A 241 11.60 -17.99 22.90
CA THR A 241 12.25 -19.05 23.68
C THR A 241 13.52 -18.64 24.42
N SER A 242 14.14 -17.52 23.99
CA SER A 242 15.46 -17.17 24.50
C SER A 242 15.64 -15.66 24.77
N SER A 243 15.39 -14.78 23.80
CA SER A 243 15.66 -13.34 23.93
C SER A 243 14.48 -12.53 23.40
N ARG A 244 13.61 -12.05 24.31
CA ARG A 244 12.36 -11.34 23.99
C ARG A 244 12.58 -10.13 23.06
N LEU A 245 13.69 -9.45 23.19
CA LEU A 245 14.01 -8.25 22.41
C LEU A 245 14.94 -8.51 21.24
N TRP A 246 15.09 -9.78 20.81
CA TRP A 246 15.88 -10.16 19.65
C TRP A 246 15.29 -9.53 18.37
N ARG A 247 16.16 -8.90 17.55
CA ARG A 247 15.77 -8.19 16.32
C ARG A 247 16.00 -9.00 15.04
N LYS A 248 17.26 -9.46 14.85
CA LYS A 248 17.79 -10.00 13.58
C LYS A 248 17.31 -11.43 13.28
N ASN A 249 17.70 -12.01 12.12
CA ASN A 249 17.56 -13.43 11.88
C ASN A 249 18.55 -14.26 12.73
N ARG A 250 18.72 -15.56 12.45
CA ARG A 250 19.57 -16.44 13.27
C ARG A 250 20.82 -16.93 12.54
N ARG A 251 21.32 -16.20 11.55
CA ARG A 251 22.58 -16.54 10.89
C ARG A 251 23.74 -16.48 11.87
N LEU A 252 24.52 -17.57 11.94
CA LEU A 252 25.83 -17.56 12.59
C LEU A 252 26.83 -16.86 11.67
N ASN A 253 27.35 -15.72 12.07
CA ASN A 253 28.35 -14.95 11.34
C ASN A 253 29.77 -15.49 11.59
N SER A 254 30.68 -15.23 10.64
CA SER A 254 32.08 -15.71 10.73
C SER A 254 32.85 -15.21 11.96
N GLY A 255 32.44 -14.06 12.51
CA GLY A 255 32.99 -13.49 13.75
C GLY A 255 32.37 -14.04 15.04
N GLY A 256 31.50 -15.07 14.96
CA GLY A 256 30.84 -15.69 16.11
C GLY A 256 29.60 -14.95 16.62
N SER A 257 29.25 -13.78 16.08
CA SER A 257 27.99 -13.11 16.38
C SER A 257 26.83 -13.73 15.60
N TYR A 258 25.59 -13.45 16.03
CA TYR A 258 24.39 -13.93 15.36
C TYR A 258 23.63 -12.80 14.70
N GLY A 259 23.03 -13.15 13.54
CA GLY A 259 21.96 -12.42 12.89
C GLY A 259 22.41 -11.38 11.87
N VAL A 260 21.54 -11.22 10.88
CA VAL A 260 21.50 -10.16 9.87
C VAL A 260 20.18 -9.42 10.03
N ASP A 261 20.20 -8.10 9.93
CA ASP A 261 19.00 -7.28 9.86
C ASP A 261 18.35 -7.47 8.48
N LEU A 262 17.20 -8.17 8.44
CA LEU A 262 16.55 -8.50 7.18
C LEU A 262 16.10 -7.24 6.44
N ASN A 263 15.68 -6.17 7.16
CA ASN A 263 15.32 -4.89 6.55
C ASN A 263 16.53 -3.96 6.29
N ARG A 264 17.72 -4.55 6.13
CA ARG A 264 18.94 -3.96 5.57
C ARG A 264 19.56 -4.84 4.49
N ASN A 265 18.91 -5.98 4.19
CA ASN A 265 19.45 -7.02 3.29
C ASN A 265 18.83 -7.00 1.88
N TRP A 266 17.88 -6.09 1.59
CA TRP A 266 17.27 -5.96 0.26
C TRP A 266 18.18 -5.23 -0.73
N GLY A 267 17.91 -5.37 -2.06
CA GLY A 267 18.80 -4.91 -3.10
C GLY A 267 18.88 -3.39 -3.31
N ALA A 268 17.79 -2.66 -3.02
CA ALA A 268 17.74 -1.22 -3.27
C ALA A 268 18.66 -0.45 -2.30
N GLY A 269 19.64 0.25 -2.84
CA GLY A 269 20.60 1.03 -2.03
C GLY A 269 21.47 0.21 -1.07
N TRP A 270 21.52 -1.12 -1.20
CA TRP A 270 22.25 -1.98 -0.28
C TRP A 270 23.68 -1.51 -0.03
N GLY A 271 24.10 -1.56 1.21
CA GLY A 271 25.45 -1.10 1.61
C GLY A 271 25.54 0.39 1.93
N GLY A 272 24.48 1.16 1.69
CA GLY A 272 24.40 2.60 1.94
C GLY A 272 24.22 2.96 3.41
N SER A 273 24.00 4.26 3.66
CA SER A 273 23.81 4.85 4.99
C SER A 273 22.60 4.23 5.71
N GLY A 274 22.68 4.18 7.05
CA GLY A 274 21.64 3.56 7.88
C GLY A 274 21.72 2.03 7.96
N SER A 275 22.78 1.43 7.36
CA SER A 275 23.11 0.01 7.50
C SER A 275 24.55 -0.15 7.97
N SER A 276 24.86 -1.23 8.68
CA SER A 276 26.18 -1.55 9.21
C SER A 276 26.85 -2.70 8.47
N GLY A 277 28.17 -2.59 8.26
CA GLY A 277 29.03 -3.71 7.84
C GLY A 277 29.57 -4.55 9.01
N THR A 278 29.34 -4.12 10.26
CA THR A 278 29.83 -4.81 11.46
C THR A 278 28.85 -5.90 11.87
N GLN A 279 29.34 -7.14 11.97
CA GLN A 279 28.50 -8.35 12.19
C GLN A 279 27.73 -8.34 13.52
N SER A 280 28.28 -7.68 14.56
CA SER A 280 27.64 -7.57 15.87
C SER A 280 26.55 -6.50 15.91
N SER A 281 26.52 -5.55 14.97
CA SER A 281 25.54 -4.46 14.94
C SER A 281 24.11 -4.98 14.74
N ASP A 282 23.15 -4.32 15.39
CA ASP A 282 21.72 -4.58 15.22
C ASP A 282 21.23 -4.24 13.79
N THR A 283 21.95 -3.38 13.07
CA THR A 283 21.67 -3.01 11.67
C THR A 283 22.62 -3.69 10.67
N TYR A 284 23.24 -4.83 11.04
CA TYR A 284 24.14 -5.56 10.15
C TYR A 284 23.40 -6.05 8.90
N ARG A 285 23.89 -5.61 7.72
CA ARG A 285 23.23 -5.79 6.42
C ARG A 285 23.52 -7.12 5.71
N GLY A 286 24.31 -8.01 6.34
CA GLY A 286 24.80 -9.23 5.68
C GLY A 286 26.01 -8.99 4.77
N THR A 287 26.44 -10.05 4.08
CA THR A 287 27.64 -10.04 3.22
C THR A 287 27.37 -9.52 1.81
N ALA A 288 26.14 -9.58 1.37
CA ALA A 288 25.65 -9.09 0.07
C ALA A 288 24.15 -8.79 0.17
N ALA A 289 23.61 -8.05 -0.80
CA ALA A 289 22.17 -7.96 -0.99
C ALA A 289 21.59 -9.37 -1.16
N PHE A 290 20.49 -9.66 -0.47
CA PHE A 290 19.85 -10.98 -0.47
C PHE A 290 20.79 -12.13 -0.04
N SER A 291 21.77 -11.86 0.82
CA SER A 291 22.59 -12.93 1.40
C SER A 291 21.79 -13.86 2.30
N GLU A 292 20.64 -13.39 2.81
CA GLU A 292 19.78 -14.14 3.68
C GLU A 292 18.72 -14.92 2.89
N PRO A 293 18.50 -16.21 3.23
CA PRO A 293 17.52 -17.03 2.51
C PRO A 293 16.10 -16.48 2.65
N GLU A 294 15.79 -15.75 3.73
CA GLU A 294 14.49 -15.14 3.98
C GLU A 294 14.19 -14.06 2.92
N THR A 295 15.10 -13.12 2.72
CA THR A 295 14.93 -12.04 1.73
C THR A 295 15.07 -12.57 0.30
N ALA A 296 16.01 -13.50 0.05
CA ALA A 296 16.19 -14.15 -1.24
C ALA A 296 14.96 -14.98 -1.65
N GLY A 297 14.36 -15.69 -0.70
CA GLY A 297 13.15 -16.48 -0.91
C GLY A 297 11.98 -15.61 -1.33
N PHE A 298 11.72 -14.53 -0.59
CA PHE A 298 10.65 -13.58 -0.94
C PHE A 298 10.92 -12.90 -2.29
N ARG A 299 12.15 -12.47 -2.56
CA ARG A 299 12.53 -11.94 -3.88
C ARG A 299 12.15 -12.92 -5.00
N ASN A 300 12.54 -14.19 -4.87
CA ASN A 300 12.26 -15.21 -5.87
C ASN A 300 10.76 -15.48 -6.03
N TRP A 301 10.00 -15.36 -4.96
CA TRP A 301 8.54 -15.49 -4.96
C TRP A 301 7.85 -14.28 -5.61
N ALA A 302 8.31 -13.05 -5.34
CA ALA A 302 7.67 -11.81 -5.79
C ALA A 302 8.04 -11.41 -7.23
N THR A 303 9.32 -11.55 -7.62
CA THR A 303 9.84 -11.06 -8.91
C THR A 303 9.06 -11.55 -10.14
N PRO A 304 8.59 -12.82 -10.23
CA PRO A 304 7.83 -13.26 -11.40
C PRO A 304 6.37 -12.77 -11.43
N LYS A 305 5.90 -12.03 -10.42
CA LYS A 305 4.51 -11.56 -10.31
C LYS A 305 4.39 -10.14 -10.84
N SER A 306 4.03 -9.99 -12.10
CA SER A 306 3.86 -8.69 -12.76
C SER A 306 2.60 -7.92 -12.33
N ASN A 307 1.73 -8.55 -11.54
CA ASN A 307 0.45 -7.98 -11.11
C ASN A 307 0.48 -7.38 -9.69
N LEU A 308 1.62 -7.35 -9.00
CA LEU A 308 1.71 -6.78 -7.67
C LEU A 308 1.59 -5.25 -7.73
N ALA A 309 0.48 -4.73 -7.20
CA ALA A 309 0.15 -3.31 -7.21
C ALA A 309 0.64 -2.58 -5.94
N GLY A 310 0.52 -3.22 -4.77
CA GLY A 310 0.88 -2.62 -3.50
C GLY A 310 1.53 -3.61 -2.55
N HIS A 311 2.49 -3.11 -1.76
CA HIS A 311 3.14 -3.84 -0.69
C HIS A 311 3.18 -2.98 0.58
N ILE A 312 2.75 -3.54 1.70
CA ILE A 312 2.98 -2.98 3.03
C ILE A 312 3.87 -3.92 3.82
N ASP A 313 5.02 -3.41 4.25
CA ASP A 313 5.88 -4.06 5.23
C ASP A 313 5.56 -3.48 6.62
N LEU A 314 5.00 -4.32 7.49
CA LEU A 314 4.55 -3.92 8.82
C LEU A 314 5.69 -4.02 9.83
N HIS A 315 5.97 -2.92 10.46
CA HIS A 315 6.96 -2.73 11.51
C HIS A 315 6.35 -2.13 12.78
N SER A 316 7.05 -2.15 13.87
CA SER A 316 6.77 -1.36 15.06
C SER A 316 8.08 -0.75 15.58
N TYR A 317 8.04 0.45 16.13
CA TYR A 317 6.90 1.33 16.36
C TYR A 317 7.18 2.75 15.92
N SER A 318 6.20 3.61 15.76
CA SER A 318 6.32 5.09 15.71
C SER A 318 5.09 5.78 15.14
N GLN A 319 4.04 5.04 14.74
CA GLN A 319 2.84 5.58 14.07
C GLN A 319 3.17 6.33 12.77
N LEU A 320 3.89 5.66 11.86
CA LEU A 320 4.32 6.25 10.59
C LEU A 320 3.79 5.44 9.40
N VAL A 321 3.52 6.13 8.30
CA VAL A 321 3.31 5.57 6.96
C VAL A 321 4.41 6.09 6.06
N LEU A 322 5.41 5.27 5.82
CA LEU A 322 6.63 5.63 5.11
C LEU A 322 6.60 5.11 3.68
N TRP A 323 7.10 5.92 2.73
CA TRP A 323 7.20 5.55 1.32
C TRP A 323 8.57 5.93 0.74
N PRO A 324 9.03 5.29 -0.35
CA PRO A 324 10.36 5.48 -0.94
C PRO A 324 10.73 6.94 -1.24
N TYR A 325 12.00 7.27 -1.23
CA TYR A 325 13.13 6.37 -0.98
C TYR A 325 13.59 6.49 0.46
N SER A 326 14.09 5.39 1.02
CA SER A 326 14.72 5.39 2.34
C SER A 326 16.25 5.51 2.26
N TYR A 327 16.88 5.11 1.14
CA TYR A 327 18.34 5.09 0.95
C TYR A 327 18.92 6.37 0.33
N GLN A 328 18.10 7.27 -0.15
CA GLN A 328 18.51 8.54 -0.79
C GLN A 328 17.48 9.65 -0.58
N SER A 329 17.96 10.92 -0.65
CA SER A 329 17.11 12.11 -0.45
C SER A 329 16.24 12.48 -1.65
N ALA A 330 16.50 11.92 -2.83
CA ALA A 330 15.67 12.14 -4.01
C ALA A 330 14.27 11.55 -3.80
N LEU A 331 13.26 12.23 -4.30
CA LEU A 331 11.90 11.73 -4.28
C LEU A 331 11.64 10.82 -5.50
N PRO A 332 10.80 9.78 -5.35
CA PRO A 332 10.41 8.94 -6.48
C PRO A 332 9.56 9.72 -7.49
N PRO A 333 9.60 9.36 -8.78
CA PRO A 333 8.76 9.97 -9.82
C PRO A 333 7.27 9.98 -9.45
N ASP A 334 6.80 8.92 -8.78
CA ASP A 334 5.41 8.72 -8.39
C ASP A 334 5.02 9.38 -7.05
N THR A 335 5.77 10.41 -6.62
CA THR A 335 5.55 11.11 -5.32
C THR A 335 4.10 11.53 -5.11
N ALA A 336 3.44 12.08 -6.13
CA ALA A 336 2.04 12.51 -6.01
C ALA A 336 1.09 11.32 -5.76
N ALA A 337 1.35 10.17 -6.39
CA ALA A 337 0.59 8.95 -6.15
C ALA A 337 0.84 8.41 -4.74
N TYR A 338 2.09 8.39 -4.27
CA TYR A 338 2.43 8.02 -2.89
C TYR A 338 1.72 8.90 -1.86
N GLN A 339 1.73 10.21 -2.04
CA GLN A 339 1.04 11.16 -1.14
C GLN A 339 -0.46 10.88 -1.07
N ARG A 340 -1.10 10.62 -2.21
CA ARG A 340 -2.53 10.31 -2.29
C ARG A 340 -2.86 9.00 -1.57
N VAL A 341 -2.13 7.92 -1.88
CA VAL A 341 -2.32 6.62 -1.24
C VAL A 341 -2.04 6.68 0.26
N ALA A 342 -0.94 7.32 0.66
CA ALA A 342 -0.60 7.51 2.07
C ALA A 342 -1.67 8.31 2.83
N THR A 343 -2.28 9.31 2.17
CA THR A 343 -3.41 10.07 2.75
C THR A 343 -4.63 9.16 2.96
N ALA A 344 -4.94 8.28 1.99
CA ALA A 344 -6.02 7.30 2.15
C ALA A 344 -5.75 6.34 3.31
N MET A 345 -4.50 5.87 3.46
CA MET A 345 -4.06 5.04 4.59
C MET A 345 -4.23 5.78 5.93
N GLN A 346 -3.75 7.03 6.03
CA GLN A 346 -3.91 7.87 7.25
C GLN A 346 -5.38 8.05 7.63
N ASN A 347 -6.24 8.34 6.66
CA ASN A 347 -7.67 8.50 6.87
C ASN A 347 -8.30 7.20 7.36
N GLY A 348 -7.89 6.06 6.79
CA GLY A 348 -8.31 4.74 7.24
C GLY A 348 -7.95 4.50 8.70
N VAL A 349 -6.67 4.65 9.07
CA VAL A 349 -6.20 4.52 10.47
C VAL A 349 -7.01 5.43 11.41
N LYS A 350 -7.13 6.71 11.05
CA LYS A 350 -7.80 7.71 11.87
C LYS A 350 -9.28 7.41 12.09
N SER A 351 -9.95 6.80 11.10
CA SER A 351 -11.39 6.49 11.17
C SER A 351 -11.77 5.50 12.27
N VAL A 352 -10.83 4.68 12.74
CA VAL A 352 -11.10 3.61 13.72
C VAL A 352 -10.93 4.09 15.17
N ASN A 353 -9.75 4.64 15.51
CA ASN A 353 -9.41 5.01 16.89
C ASN A 353 -9.01 6.48 17.04
N ASN A 354 -9.28 7.31 16.03
CA ASN A 354 -8.84 8.72 15.96
C ASN A 354 -7.33 8.90 16.17
N ARG A 355 -6.53 7.86 15.86
CA ARG A 355 -5.07 7.92 15.89
C ARG A 355 -4.55 8.61 14.63
N THR A 356 -3.51 9.43 14.79
CA THR A 356 -2.84 10.06 13.66
C THR A 356 -1.50 9.36 13.44
N TYR A 357 -1.35 8.72 12.29
CA TYR A 357 -0.05 8.27 11.80
C TYR A 357 0.51 9.36 10.89
N GLN A 358 1.77 9.72 11.08
CA GLN A 358 2.41 10.68 10.19
C GLN A 358 2.80 9.96 8.89
N ALA A 359 2.45 10.52 7.73
CA ALA A 359 2.85 9.96 6.44
C ALA A 359 3.88 10.83 5.74
N GLY A 360 4.84 10.21 5.09
CA GLY A 360 5.83 10.93 4.32
C GLY A 360 6.93 10.04 3.72
N ASN A 361 7.80 10.71 3.00
CA ASN A 361 9.00 10.08 2.45
C ASN A 361 9.90 9.57 3.58
N SER A 362 10.36 8.34 3.47
CA SER A 362 11.12 7.63 4.49
C SER A 362 12.42 8.35 4.86
N TRP A 363 13.21 8.79 3.86
CA TRP A 363 14.41 9.57 4.09
C TRP A 363 14.15 10.85 4.92
N SER A 364 13.05 11.54 4.59
CA SER A 364 12.74 12.83 5.24
C SER A 364 12.23 12.66 6.66
N LEU A 365 11.38 11.67 6.92
CA LEU A 365 10.78 11.47 8.25
C LEU A 365 11.64 10.61 9.17
N TYR A 366 12.33 9.63 8.62
CA TYR A 366 12.95 8.56 9.40
C TYR A 366 14.48 8.56 9.32
N GLY A 367 15.04 9.18 8.26
CA GLY A 367 16.47 9.20 7.99
C GLY A 367 16.90 8.11 7.02
N ALA A 368 18.19 8.10 6.72
CA ALA A 368 18.79 7.14 5.80
C ALA A 368 18.66 5.71 6.33
N THR A 369 18.07 4.83 5.53
CA THR A 369 17.93 3.40 5.81
C THR A 369 18.08 2.62 4.51
N ALA A 370 19.28 2.16 4.21
CA ALA A 370 19.58 1.47 2.97
C ALA A 370 19.29 -0.03 3.05
N GLY A 371 18.78 -0.61 1.98
CA GLY A 371 18.48 -2.04 1.86
C GLY A 371 17.14 -2.44 2.47
N CYS A 372 16.12 -1.61 2.31
CA CYS A 372 14.76 -1.83 2.81
C CYS A 372 13.84 -2.47 1.77
N ALA A 373 12.81 -3.16 2.27
CA ALA A 373 11.85 -3.93 1.45
C ALA A 373 11.01 -3.04 0.54
N GLU A 374 10.48 -1.93 1.05
CA GLU A 374 9.63 -1.00 0.31
C GLU A 374 10.34 -0.38 -0.89
N ASP A 375 11.60 -0.02 -0.74
CA ASP A 375 12.41 0.51 -1.83
C ASP A 375 12.67 -0.53 -2.92
N TRP A 376 12.94 -1.78 -2.52
CA TRP A 376 13.17 -2.86 -3.47
C TRP A 376 11.90 -3.23 -4.24
N THR A 377 10.77 -3.32 -3.56
CA THR A 377 9.49 -3.62 -4.23
C THR A 377 9.11 -2.52 -5.22
N TYR A 378 9.35 -1.26 -4.90
CA TYR A 378 9.14 -0.17 -5.82
C TYR A 378 10.09 -0.23 -7.02
N ASN A 379 11.40 -0.31 -6.78
CA ASN A 379 12.41 -0.22 -7.84
C ASN A 379 12.47 -1.45 -8.75
N THR A 380 12.16 -2.65 -8.23
CA THR A 380 12.42 -3.92 -8.93
C THR A 380 11.13 -4.63 -9.32
N VAL A 381 10.12 -4.62 -8.45
CA VAL A 381 8.85 -5.29 -8.73
C VAL A 381 7.88 -4.36 -9.43
N GLY A 382 8.04 -3.04 -9.28
CA GLY A 382 7.12 -2.03 -9.82
C GLY A 382 5.84 -1.91 -8.99
N SER A 383 5.86 -2.36 -7.75
CA SER A 383 4.76 -2.27 -6.79
C SER A 383 4.93 -1.06 -5.89
N MET A 384 3.86 -0.38 -5.53
CA MET A 384 3.94 0.69 -4.53
C MET A 384 4.27 0.11 -3.16
N GLY A 385 5.54 0.24 -2.72
CA GLY A 385 6.03 -0.21 -1.44
C GLY A 385 5.79 0.81 -0.34
N PHE A 386 5.32 0.37 0.82
CA PHE A 386 5.21 1.16 2.04
C PHE A 386 5.82 0.41 3.21
N CYS A 387 6.48 1.14 4.12
CA CYS A 387 6.80 0.67 5.46
C CYS A 387 5.83 1.34 6.43
N VAL A 388 5.12 0.55 7.23
CA VAL A 388 4.20 1.06 8.24
C VAL A 388 4.72 0.71 9.61
N GLU A 389 5.10 1.75 10.36
CA GLU A 389 5.44 1.64 11.77
C GLU A 389 4.14 1.79 12.58
N VAL A 390 3.66 0.68 13.14
CA VAL A 390 2.40 0.68 13.89
C VAL A 390 2.55 1.40 15.24
N ARG A 391 1.47 1.41 16.09
CA ARG A 391 1.56 2.05 17.40
C ARG A 391 2.63 1.38 18.29
N ASP A 392 3.30 2.06 19.22
CA ASP A 392 2.92 3.39 19.72
C ASP A 392 3.96 4.47 19.31
N THR A 393 4.14 5.47 20.16
CA THR A 393 5.17 6.49 20.02
C THR A 393 6.19 6.45 21.18
N GLY A 394 6.41 5.27 21.77
CA GLY A 394 7.43 4.98 22.77
C GLY A 394 6.95 4.80 24.21
N SER A 395 5.61 4.82 24.47
CA SER A 395 5.10 4.61 25.83
C SER A 395 5.33 3.18 26.34
N TYR A 396 5.29 2.19 25.45
CA TYR A 396 5.57 0.78 25.74
C TYR A 396 6.55 0.14 24.71
N GLY A 397 6.80 0.79 23.58
CA GLY A 397 7.74 0.33 22.57
C GLY A 397 7.44 -1.11 22.11
N PHE A 398 8.44 -2.00 22.16
CA PHE A 398 8.26 -3.39 21.76
C PHE A 398 7.52 -4.26 22.80
N VAL A 399 7.25 -3.77 24.01
CA VAL A 399 6.53 -4.49 25.06
C VAL A 399 5.09 -4.01 25.13
N MET A 400 4.39 -4.11 24.00
CA MET A 400 3.00 -3.66 23.87
C MET A 400 2.06 -4.42 24.80
N PRO A 401 1.19 -3.75 25.58
CA PRO A 401 0.14 -4.43 26.35
C PRO A 401 -0.83 -5.21 25.45
N ALA A 402 -1.29 -6.37 25.90
CA ALA A 402 -2.24 -7.21 25.13
C ALA A 402 -3.55 -6.48 24.77
N SER A 403 -4.00 -5.52 25.62
CA SER A 403 -5.17 -4.68 25.34
C SER A 403 -5.04 -3.81 24.10
N GLU A 404 -3.79 -3.56 23.63
CA GLU A 404 -3.52 -2.75 22.45
C GLU A 404 -3.49 -3.57 21.15
N ILE A 405 -3.50 -4.91 21.21
CA ILE A 405 -3.42 -5.79 20.01
C ILE A 405 -4.57 -5.50 19.06
N LEU A 406 -5.81 -5.62 19.51
CA LEU A 406 -6.99 -5.41 18.65
C LEU A 406 -7.13 -3.95 18.17
N PRO A 407 -6.99 -2.93 19.01
CA PRO A 407 -6.99 -1.55 18.54
C PRO A 407 -5.94 -1.29 17.46
N ASN A 408 -4.70 -1.78 17.66
CA ASN A 408 -3.62 -1.69 16.67
C ASN A 408 -3.98 -2.41 15.36
N ALA A 409 -4.46 -3.62 15.45
CA ALA A 409 -4.79 -4.44 14.28
C ALA A 409 -5.95 -3.84 13.46
N LYS A 410 -7.00 -3.35 14.11
CA LYS A 410 -8.17 -2.75 13.47
C LYS A 410 -7.82 -1.46 12.72
N GLU A 411 -7.05 -0.56 13.32
CA GLU A 411 -6.67 0.68 12.65
C GLU A 411 -5.72 0.45 11.46
N ASN A 412 -4.79 -0.50 11.57
CA ASN A 412 -3.88 -0.81 10.48
C ASN A 412 -4.57 -1.57 9.34
N LEU A 413 -5.58 -2.40 9.62
CA LEU A 413 -6.45 -2.95 8.57
C LEU A 413 -7.17 -1.83 7.80
N ALA A 414 -7.75 -0.87 8.50
CA ALA A 414 -8.43 0.25 7.86
C ALA A 414 -7.47 1.11 7.01
N GLY A 415 -6.22 1.28 7.45
CA GLY A 415 -5.15 1.89 6.65
C GLY A 415 -4.80 1.07 5.42
N ALA A 416 -4.62 -0.23 5.56
CA ALA A 416 -4.36 -1.16 4.46
C ALA A 416 -5.51 -1.18 3.43
N MET A 417 -6.76 -1.14 3.88
CA MET A 417 -7.92 -1.00 3.00
C MET A 417 -7.88 0.30 2.21
N GLY A 418 -7.48 1.42 2.85
CA GLY A 418 -7.29 2.71 2.16
C GLY A 418 -6.29 2.61 1.00
N MET A 419 -5.17 1.92 1.18
CA MET A 419 -4.23 1.63 0.10
C MET A 419 -4.87 0.78 -1.00
N MET A 420 -5.47 -0.35 -0.63
CA MET A 420 -6.04 -1.28 -1.61
C MET A 420 -7.16 -0.63 -2.43
N GLU A 421 -8.06 0.12 -1.80
CA GLU A 421 -9.16 0.81 -2.48
C GLU A 421 -8.66 1.89 -3.43
N GLU A 422 -7.66 2.69 -3.01
CA GLU A 422 -7.06 3.73 -3.84
C GLU A 422 -6.35 3.13 -5.07
N LEU A 423 -5.65 2.01 -4.90
CA LEU A 423 -4.98 1.32 -6.00
C LEU A 423 -5.94 0.56 -6.92
N LEU A 424 -7.08 0.09 -6.40
CA LEU A 424 -8.14 -0.51 -7.19
C LEU A 424 -8.96 0.53 -7.97
N ALA A 425 -8.94 1.81 -7.58
CA ALA A 425 -9.47 2.94 -8.33
C ALA A 425 -8.40 3.52 -9.29
N SER A 426 -7.94 2.74 -10.25
CA SER A 426 -6.64 2.91 -10.93
C SER A 426 -6.46 4.13 -11.83
N ALA A 427 -7.54 4.86 -12.20
CA ALA A 427 -7.45 6.10 -12.96
C ALA A 427 -8.54 7.10 -12.55
N THR A 428 -8.22 8.39 -12.68
CA THR A 428 -9.20 9.47 -12.57
C THR A 428 -9.59 9.92 -13.96
N ILE A 429 -10.88 9.89 -14.27
CA ILE A 429 -11.46 10.34 -15.54
C ILE A 429 -12.35 11.55 -15.27
N THR A 430 -12.05 12.67 -15.94
CA THR A 430 -12.89 13.88 -15.88
C THR A 430 -13.35 14.24 -17.29
N LEU A 431 -14.65 14.19 -17.53
CA LEU A 431 -15.23 14.60 -18.81
C LEU A 431 -15.05 16.11 -19.01
N LEU A 432 -14.51 16.49 -20.15
CA LEU A 432 -14.38 17.89 -20.59
C LEU A 432 -15.45 18.25 -21.61
N GLN A 433 -15.78 17.31 -22.52
CA GLN A 433 -16.75 17.47 -23.59
C GLN A 433 -17.36 16.13 -23.93
N GLY A 434 -18.65 16.09 -24.21
CA GLY A 434 -19.37 14.92 -24.70
C GLY A 434 -20.68 15.35 -25.34
N PRO A 435 -21.39 14.43 -26.01
CA PRO A 435 -22.72 14.71 -26.53
C PRO A 435 -23.67 15.07 -25.41
N GLY A 436 -24.64 15.92 -25.71
CA GLY A 436 -25.80 16.17 -24.84
C GLY A 436 -26.70 14.95 -24.69
N GLU A 437 -27.85 15.14 -24.07
CA GLU A 437 -28.88 14.09 -24.00
C GLU A 437 -29.49 13.85 -25.38
N GLU A 438 -29.53 14.90 -26.22
CA GLU A 438 -30.01 14.87 -27.61
C GLU A 438 -28.91 15.34 -28.57
N ILE A 439 -28.84 14.72 -29.75
CA ILE A 439 -27.93 15.09 -30.83
C ILE A 439 -28.64 15.03 -32.18
N GLU A 440 -28.10 15.73 -33.17
CA GLU A 440 -28.61 15.72 -34.53
C GLU A 440 -28.37 14.39 -35.25
N PRO A 441 -29.32 13.92 -36.06
CA PRO A 441 -29.17 12.71 -36.88
C PRO A 441 -27.98 12.83 -37.83
N GLY A 442 -27.27 11.72 -38.05
CA GLY A 442 -26.19 11.65 -39.03
C GLY A 442 -24.87 12.33 -38.58
N VAL A 443 -24.84 12.98 -37.42
CA VAL A 443 -23.65 13.66 -36.90
C VAL A 443 -22.93 12.79 -35.88
N SER A 444 -21.61 12.62 -36.07
CA SER A 444 -20.77 11.97 -35.08
C SER A 444 -20.41 12.93 -33.94
N SER A 445 -20.31 12.40 -32.71
CA SER A 445 -20.05 13.23 -31.52
C SER A 445 -18.62 13.05 -31.02
N THR A 446 -17.94 14.17 -30.73
CA THR A 446 -16.62 14.14 -30.10
C THR A 446 -16.73 14.09 -28.60
N VAL A 447 -16.02 13.15 -27.97
CA VAL A 447 -15.85 13.05 -26.53
C VAL A 447 -14.41 13.44 -26.16
N ARG A 448 -14.26 14.34 -25.19
CA ARG A 448 -12.96 14.74 -24.62
C ARG A 448 -12.96 14.59 -23.11
N ALA A 449 -11.87 14.06 -22.57
CA ALA A 449 -11.68 13.85 -21.14
C ALA A 449 -10.20 14.00 -20.74
N THR A 450 -9.97 14.46 -19.51
CA THR A 450 -8.67 14.20 -18.89
C THR A 450 -8.71 12.81 -18.25
N VAL A 451 -7.65 12.05 -18.46
CA VAL A 451 -7.47 10.72 -17.85
C VAL A 451 -6.07 10.67 -17.28
N THR A 452 -5.99 10.45 -15.97
CA THR A 452 -4.72 10.36 -15.24
C THR A 452 -4.67 9.00 -14.53
N ALA A 453 -3.61 8.23 -14.79
CA ALA A 453 -3.37 7.03 -13.99
C ALA A 453 -3.10 7.44 -12.54
N ASN A 454 -3.80 6.82 -11.61
CA ASN A 454 -3.61 7.06 -10.19
C ASN A 454 -2.35 6.32 -9.72
N VAL A 455 -2.09 5.15 -10.30
CA VAL A 455 -0.90 4.33 -10.04
C VAL A 455 -0.43 3.69 -11.33
N GLY A 456 0.90 3.62 -11.51
CA GLY A 456 1.51 3.09 -12.72
C GLY A 456 1.23 3.98 -13.95
N ASN A 457 1.13 3.36 -15.11
CA ASN A 457 0.91 4.03 -16.37
C ASN A 457 -0.41 3.59 -17.01
N LEU A 458 -1.04 4.48 -17.77
CA LEU A 458 -2.08 4.07 -18.71
C LEU A 458 -1.48 3.09 -19.71
N LEU A 459 -2.16 1.99 -20.00
CA LEU A 459 -1.72 1.03 -20.99
C LEU A 459 -1.78 1.64 -22.39
N THR A 460 -0.93 1.17 -23.29
CA THR A 460 -1.00 1.52 -24.70
C THR A 460 -2.38 1.13 -25.22
N ASN A 461 -3.11 2.09 -25.81
CA ASN A 461 -4.50 1.93 -26.22
C ASN A 461 -5.49 1.64 -25.06
N GLY A 462 -5.10 1.93 -23.83
CA GLY A 462 -5.91 1.68 -22.64
C GLY A 462 -7.05 2.66 -22.43
N VAL A 463 -7.08 3.82 -23.13
CA VAL A 463 -8.17 4.79 -23.02
C VAL A 463 -9.08 4.67 -24.23
N ARG A 464 -10.36 4.32 -23.99
CA ARG A 464 -11.33 4.07 -25.04
C ARG A 464 -12.75 4.48 -24.66
N LEU A 465 -13.56 4.74 -25.64
CA LEU A 465 -15.01 4.81 -25.52
C LEU A 465 -15.58 3.39 -25.58
N SER A 466 -16.47 3.07 -24.68
CA SER A 466 -17.31 1.87 -24.70
C SER A 466 -18.75 2.32 -24.98
N TYR A 467 -19.42 1.76 -25.97
CA TYR A 467 -20.76 2.19 -26.31
C TYR A 467 -21.63 1.06 -26.85
N ARG A 468 -22.96 1.21 -26.67
CA ARG A 468 -24.00 0.33 -27.22
C ARG A 468 -25.06 1.16 -27.92
N LYS A 469 -25.39 0.77 -29.14
CA LYS A 469 -26.49 1.34 -29.91
C LYS A 469 -27.72 0.44 -29.74
N ASN A 470 -28.87 1.01 -29.35
CA ASN A 470 -30.17 0.31 -29.26
C ASN A 470 -30.13 -1.01 -28.48
N ASN A 471 -29.42 -1.03 -27.33
CA ASN A 471 -29.18 -2.24 -26.53
C ASN A 471 -28.44 -3.39 -27.26
N GLY A 472 -27.79 -3.09 -28.36
CA GLY A 472 -26.94 -4.02 -29.12
C GLY A 472 -25.65 -4.41 -28.40
N PRO A 473 -24.72 -5.07 -29.09
CA PRO A 473 -23.43 -5.43 -28.50
C PRO A 473 -22.59 -4.20 -28.11
N VAL A 474 -21.67 -4.40 -27.16
CA VAL A 474 -20.69 -3.37 -26.79
C VAL A 474 -19.68 -3.20 -27.92
N ASN A 475 -19.47 -1.97 -28.32
CA ASN A 475 -18.42 -1.56 -29.25
C ASN A 475 -17.41 -0.67 -28.55
N TYR A 476 -16.19 -0.56 -29.10
CA TYR A 476 -15.12 0.25 -28.57
C TYR A 476 -14.54 1.17 -29.63
N ALA A 477 -14.22 2.41 -29.24
CA ALA A 477 -13.47 3.35 -30.03
C ALA A 477 -12.27 3.87 -29.22
N LEU A 478 -11.04 3.73 -29.76
CA LEU A 478 -9.85 4.23 -29.08
C LEU A 478 -9.88 5.76 -28.98
N MET A 479 -9.44 6.27 -27.85
CA MET A 479 -9.18 7.69 -27.66
C MET A 479 -7.69 7.98 -27.87
N THR A 480 -7.39 9.14 -28.40
CA THR A 480 -6.01 9.62 -28.65
C THR A 480 -5.76 10.91 -27.89
N GLN A 481 -4.51 11.19 -27.53
CA GLN A 481 -4.17 12.45 -26.87
C GLN A 481 -4.11 13.60 -27.88
N VAL A 482 -4.89 14.66 -27.58
CA VAL A 482 -4.94 15.90 -28.36
C VAL A 482 -4.92 17.08 -27.39
N SER A 483 -3.88 17.90 -27.44
CA SER A 483 -3.75 19.11 -26.60
C SER A 483 -3.97 18.84 -25.11
N GLY A 484 -3.32 17.78 -24.57
CA GLY A 484 -3.37 17.45 -23.14
C GLY A 484 -4.66 16.76 -22.65
N ALA A 485 -5.59 16.45 -23.54
CA ALA A 485 -6.78 15.69 -23.26
C ALA A 485 -6.88 14.45 -24.16
N TRP A 486 -7.59 13.43 -23.70
CA TRP A 486 -7.95 12.28 -24.51
C TRP A 486 -9.21 12.59 -25.32
N GLN A 487 -9.19 12.32 -26.62
CA GLN A 487 -10.28 12.57 -27.54
C GLN A 487 -10.65 11.31 -28.30
N GLY A 488 -11.94 10.99 -28.37
CA GLY A 488 -12.52 9.91 -29.14
C GLY A 488 -13.80 10.39 -29.84
N THR A 489 -14.27 9.57 -30.80
CA THR A 489 -15.48 9.88 -31.57
C THR A 489 -16.49 8.77 -31.39
N LEU A 490 -17.71 9.10 -31.02
CA LEU A 490 -18.87 8.22 -31.04
C LEU A 490 -19.46 8.21 -32.45
N PRO A 491 -20.06 7.10 -32.90
CA PRO A 491 -20.63 6.99 -34.23
C PRO A 491 -21.78 7.96 -34.44
N ALA A 492 -22.00 8.34 -35.69
CA ALA A 492 -23.22 9.00 -36.08
C ALA A 492 -24.42 8.08 -35.87
N LEU A 493 -25.51 8.65 -35.40
CA LEU A 493 -26.75 7.94 -35.09
C LEU A 493 -27.84 8.30 -36.09
N ALA A 494 -28.64 7.35 -36.43
CA ALA A 494 -29.90 7.59 -37.17
C ALA A 494 -31.00 8.07 -36.22
N CYS A 495 -32.06 8.54 -36.82
CA CYS A 495 -33.27 8.89 -36.10
C CYS A 495 -33.74 7.76 -35.17
N ASN A 496 -34.20 8.13 -33.97
CA ASN A 496 -34.66 7.23 -32.92
C ASN A 496 -33.63 6.23 -32.40
N ASP A 497 -32.34 6.41 -32.76
CA ASP A 497 -31.29 5.64 -32.14
C ASP A 497 -31.04 6.13 -30.72
N ARG A 498 -30.73 5.18 -29.85
CA ARG A 498 -30.32 5.41 -28.48
C ARG A 498 -28.89 4.89 -28.28
N LEU A 499 -28.00 5.72 -27.79
CA LEU A 499 -26.62 5.38 -27.53
C LEU A 499 -26.34 5.45 -26.03
N ALA A 500 -25.99 4.30 -25.44
CA ALA A 500 -25.40 4.26 -24.11
C ALA A 500 -23.87 4.21 -24.23
N TRP A 501 -23.16 5.13 -23.60
CA TRP A 501 -21.72 5.25 -23.74
C TRP A 501 -21.01 5.56 -22.42
N SER A 502 -19.71 5.21 -22.35
CA SER A 502 -18.84 5.46 -21.22
C SER A 502 -17.40 5.63 -21.70
N ILE A 503 -16.56 6.18 -20.84
CA ILE A 503 -15.10 6.19 -21.03
C ILE A 503 -14.50 5.09 -20.16
N GLU A 504 -13.63 4.29 -20.74
CA GLU A 504 -12.82 3.30 -20.04
C GLU A 504 -11.36 3.72 -20.08
N ALA A 505 -10.68 3.61 -18.94
CA ALA A 505 -9.26 3.84 -18.82
C ALA A 505 -8.61 2.62 -18.15
N GLU A 506 -7.75 1.94 -18.89
CA GLU A 506 -6.99 0.78 -18.42
C GLU A 506 -5.58 1.24 -18.06
N ALA A 507 -5.24 1.14 -16.78
CA ALA A 507 -3.92 1.37 -16.26
C ALA A 507 -3.27 0.04 -15.90
N THR A 508 -2.00 0.07 -15.48
CA THR A 508 -1.18 -1.13 -15.23
C THR A 508 -1.89 -2.20 -14.39
N PHE A 509 -2.77 -1.81 -13.48
CA PHE A 509 -3.36 -2.74 -12.50
C PHE A 509 -4.88 -2.81 -12.49
N ALA A 510 -5.60 -1.92 -13.16
CA ALA A 510 -7.06 -1.98 -13.17
C ALA A 510 -7.69 -1.18 -14.32
N LEU A 511 -8.95 -1.47 -14.58
CA LEU A 511 -9.83 -0.77 -15.50
C LEU A 511 -10.73 0.19 -14.71
N THR A 512 -10.65 1.48 -15.01
CA THR A 512 -11.58 2.49 -14.48
C THR A 512 -12.58 2.87 -15.55
N ARG A 513 -13.85 3.08 -15.15
CA ARG A 513 -14.93 3.53 -16.02
C ARG A 513 -15.51 4.85 -15.53
N TRP A 514 -15.90 5.69 -16.45
CA TRP A 514 -16.68 6.89 -16.18
C TRP A 514 -17.94 6.93 -17.07
N PRO A 515 -19.15 7.14 -16.51
CA PRO A 515 -19.46 7.20 -15.08
C PRO A 515 -19.13 5.92 -14.33
N GLN A 516 -18.84 6.03 -13.04
CA GLN A 516 -18.64 4.87 -12.17
C GLN A 516 -19.98 4.12 -11.99
N ASN A 517 -19.93 2.80 -11.76
CA ASN A 517 -21.10 1.93 -11.53
C ASN A 517 -21.88 1.51 -12.77
N LEU A 518 -21.18 1.04 -13.80
CA LEU A 518 -21.80 0.38 -14.96
C LEU A 518 -22.11 -1.10 -14.69
N PRO A 519 -23.11 -1.66 -15.39
CA PRO A 519 -23.68 -1.25 -16.70
C PRO A 519 -24.80 -0.22 -16.66
N ASP A 520 -25.40 0.06 -15.49
CA ASP A 520 -26.66 0.83 -15.42
C ASP A 520 -26.46 2.37 -15.43
N ALA A 521 -25.22 2.86 -15.31
CA ALA A 521 -24.90 4.30 -15.24
C ALA A 521 -24.20 4.86 -16.49
N ALA A 522 -24.29 4.19 -17.65
CA ALA A 522 -23.81 4.75 -18.92
C ALA A 522 -24.56 6.05 -19.25
N ARG A 523 -23.84 7.05 -19.79
CA ARG A 523 -24.51 8.22 -20.35
C ARG A 523 -25.38 7.79 -21.53
N VAL A 524 -26.60 8.27 -21.57
CA VAL A 524 -27.54 8.03 -22.67
C VAL A 524 -27.69 9.29 -23.50
N THR A 525 -27.60 9.11 -24.80
CA THR A 525 -27.84 10.15 -25.80
C THR A 525 -28.86 9.60 -26.78
N GLU A 526 -29.87 10.36 -27.04
CA GLU A 526 -30.95 10.01 -27.97
C GLU A 526 -30.94 10.94 -29.18
N VAL A 527 -31.44 10.44 -30.29
CA VAL A 527 -31.61 11.24 -31.49
C VAL A 527 -33.10 11.40 -31.71
N PRO A 528 -33.69 12.51 -31.22
CA PRO A 528 -35.08 12.78 -31.52
C PRO A 528 -35.21 13.03 -33.02
N CYS A 529 -36.18 12.43 -33.63
CA CYS A 529 -36.54 12.75 -34.98
C CYS A 529 -37.84 13.49 -34.98
N GLY A 530 -37.85 14.53 -35.74
CA GLY A 530 -39.09 15.17 -36.11
C GLY A 530 -40.06 14.13 -36.71
N VAL A 531 -41.32 14.27 -36.48
CA VAL A 531 -42.35 13.44 -37.11
C VAL A 531 -42.19 13.60 -38.62
N PRO A 532 -42.03 12.49 -39.40
CA PRO A 532 -41.95 12.62 -40.86
C PRO A 532 -43.16 13.38 -41.36
N GLY A 533 -42.95 14.45 -42.12
CA GLY A 533 -44.02 15.31 -42.59
C GLY A 533 -44.32 16.51 -41.69
N ASP A 534 -43.77 16.58 -40.48
CA ASP A 534 -43.82 17.75 -39.61
C ASP A 534 -42.73 18.73 -40.07
N LEU A 535 -43.11 19.65 -40.97
CA LEU A 535 -42.20 20.60 -41.63
C LEU A 535 -41.98 21.86 -40.82
N ASP A 536 -42.87 22.18 -39.89
CA ASP A 536 -42.74 23.33 -39.01
C ASP A 536 -42.16 22.96 -37.63
N SER A 537 -41.88 21.68 -37.40
CA SER A 537 -41.29 21.14 -36.17
C SER A 537 -42.12 21.37 -34.91
N ASN A 538 -43.46 21.43 -35.02
CA ASN A 538 -44.37 21.60 -33.90
C ASN A 538 -44.75 20.28 -33.21
N GLY A 539 -44.31 19.11 -33.73
CA GLY A 539 -44.49 17.78 -33.20
C GLY A 539 -45.73 17.03 -33.72
N ILE A 540 -46.50 17.61 -34.62
CA ILE A 540 -47.67 17.02 -35.28
C ILE A 540 -47.65 17.29 -36.78
N VAL A 541 -48.21 16.38 -37.59
CA VAL A 541 -48.39 16.65 -39.02
C VAL A 541 -49.81 17.17 -39.25
N ASP A 542 -49.92 18.43 -39.63
CA ASP A 542 -51.20 19.11 -39.80
C ASP A 542 -51.27 20.02 -41.06
N GLY A 543 -52.30 20.86 -41.13
CA GLY A 543 -52.48 21.77 -42.26
C GLY A 543 -51.39 22.80 -42.44
N GLY A 544 -50.59 23.11 -41.40
CA GLY A 544 -49.42 23.99 -41.46
C GLY A 544 -48.33 23.36 -42.31
N ASP A 545 -48.05 22.07 -42.08
CA ASP A 545 -47.04 21.31 -42.81
C ASP A 545 -47.38 21.11 -44.29
N VAL A 546 -48.67 20.88 -44.58
CA VAL A 546 -49.16 20.88 -45.96
C VAL A 546 -48.89 22.19 -46.65
N GLY A 547 -49.09 23.29 -45.94
CA GLY A 547 -48.77 24.62 -46.45
C GLY A 547 -47.28 24.77 -46.77
N LEU A 548 -46.39 24.31 -45.89
CA LEU A 548 -44.94 24.32 -46.08
C LEU A 548 -44.47 23.40 -47.20
N LEU A 549 -45.07 22.22 -47.33
CA LEU A 549 -44.79 21.29 -48.43
C LEU A 549 -45.16 21.89 -49.78
N LEU A 550 -46.35 22.53 -49.89
CA LEU A 550 -46.78 23.16 -51.11
C LEU A 550 -45.90 24.33 -51.56
N LEU A 551 -45.21 25.00 -50.60
CA LEU A 551 -44.22 26.05 -50.91
C LEU A 551 -42.92 25.48 -51.48
N GLN A 552 -42.67 24.20 -51.30
CA GLN A 552 -41.47 23.49 -51.78
C GLN A 552 -41.72 22.75 -53.10
N PHE A 553 -42.93 22.81 -53.70
CA PHE A 553 -43.32 22.05 -54.90
C PHE A 553 -42.37 22.32 -56.08
N GLY A 554 -41.80 21.30 -56.69
CA GLY A 554 -40.89 21.33 -57.80
C GLY A 554 -39.61 20.50 -57.60
N ALA A 555 -38.70 20.60 -58.57
CA ALA A 555 -37.42 19.93 -58.46
C ALA A 555 -36.62 20.45 -57.27
N CYS A 556 -36.16 19.57 -56.40
CA CYS A 556 -35.58 19.90 -55.13
C CYS A 556 -34.56 18.82 -54.73
N THR A 557 -33.41 19.23 -54.28
CA THR A 557 -32.38 18.32 -53.76
C THR A 557 -32.22 18.54 -52.28
N GLY A 558 -32.69 17.62 -51.45
CA GLY A 558 -32.58 17.67 -49.99
C GLY A 558 -33.59 18.60 -49.30
N CYS A 559 -34.77 18.85 -49.87
CA CYS A 559 -35.85 19.57 -49.20
C CYS A 559 -36.58 18.62 -48.23
N SER A 560 -37.03 19.17 -47.12
CA SER A 560 -37.81 18.48 -46.11
C SER A 560 -39.18 18.01 -46.60
N GLY A 561 -39.68 18.60 -47.68
CA GLY A 561 -40.96 18.21 -48.33
C GLY A 561 -40.83 17.06 -49.31
N ASP A 562 -39.63 16.62 -49.71
CA ASP A 562 -39.38 15.40 -50.56
C ASP A 562 -39.42 14.17 -49.65
N LEU A 563 -40.61 13.69 -49.38
CA LEU A 563 -40.85 12.62 -48.41
C LEU A 563 -40.59 11.22 -48.97
N ASP A 564 -40.63 11.04 -50.30
CA ASP A 564 -40.30 9.78 -50.97
C ASP A 564 -38.85 9.72 -51.45
N GLY A 565 -38.07 10.80 -51.35
CA GLY A 565 -36.63 10.89 -51.68
C GLY A 565 -36.35 10.82 -53.18
N ASN A 566 -37.32 11.15 -54.02
CA ASN A 566 -37.15 11.07 -55.49
C ASN A 566 -36.50 12.29 -56.10
N GLY A 567 -36.21 13.38 -55.33
CA GLY A 567 -35.58 14.62 -55.74
C GLY A 567 -36.55 15.65 -56.26
N THR A 568 -37.85 15.46 -56.07
CA THR A 568 -38.90 16.39 -56.50
C THR A 568 -40.04 16.41 -55.47
N VAL A 569 -40.42 17.57 -54.97
CA VAL A 569 -41.60 17.68 -54.14
C VAL A 569 -42.81 17.79 -55.05
N ASP A 570 -43.70 16.76 -55.02
CA ASP A 570 -44.86 16.68 -55.91
C ASP A 570 -46.11 16.08 -55.21
N ALA A 571 -47.10 15.66 -56.00
CA ALA A 571 -48.34 15.09 -55.48
C ALA A 571 -48.12 13.74 -54.73
N GLY A 572 -46.98 13.05 -54.98
CA GLY A 572 -46.59 11.86 -54.26
C GLY A 572 -46.28 12.14 -52.82
N ASP A 573 -45.47 13.19 -52.58
CA ASP A 573 -45.12 13.64 -51.24
C ASP A 573 -46.31 14.20 -50.46
N LEU A 574 -47.20 14.93 -51.14
CA LEU A 574 -48.43 15.36 -50.53
C LEU A 574 -49.29 14.17 -50.11
N GLY A 575 -49.35 13.13 -50.94
CA GLY A 575 -50.04 11.88 -50.61
C GLY A 575 -49.45 11.18 -49.38
N LEU A 576 -48.11 11.13 -49.31
CA LEU A 576 -47.40 10.57 -48.13
C LEU A 576 -47.66 11.39 -46.89
N MET A 577 -47.58 12.72 -46.97
CA MET A 577 -47.87 13.62 -45.87
C MET A 577 -49.26 13.42 -45.32
N LEU A 578 -50.25 13.32 -46.20
CA LEU A 578 -51.67 13.11 -45.78
C LEU A 578 -51.90 11.75 -45.07
N LEU A 579 -51.05 10.73 -45.32
CA LEU A 579 -51.07 9.47 -44.58
C LEU A 579 -50.51 9.62 -43.18
N LEU A 580 -49.70 10.64 -42.91
CA LEU A 580 -49.06 10.94 -41.63
C LEU A 580 -49.87 11.93 -40.79
N PHE A 581 -50.95 12.48 -41.29
CA PHE A 581 -51.81 13.43 -40.58
C PHE A 581 -52.29 12.83 -39.26
N SER A 582 -52.03 13.56 -38.15
CA SER A 582 -52.36 13.10 -36.79
C SER A 582 -53.46 13.93 -36.13
#